data_7e7f598f186af977a5f0eadb635940af
#
_entry.id   7e7f598f186af977a5f0eadb635940af
#
_cell.length_a   1.000
_cell.length_b   1.000
_cell.length_c   1.000
_cell.angle_alpha   90.00
_cell.angle_beta   90.00
_cell.angle_gamma   90.00
#
_symmetry.space_group_name_H-M   'P 1'
#
loop_
_entity.id
_entity.type
_entity.pdbx_description
1 polymer ?
#
loop_
_entity_poly.entity_id
_entity_poly.type
_entity_poly.pdbx_seq_one_letter_code
_entity_poly.pdbx_strand_id
1 'polypeptide(L)'
;MRLFDLHCDTLYDCCLKGHDLSRNTLHLDWERGCRFDDWLQVFAVWTPDALRGEAAWQQARRILLYAGDQVRISPERMRIIRQRDDLDAPRPHQCGGILALESGASLAGELAHIEEVAALGVKIVTLTWNGENECGYGCLCGSDIGLKDFGKQAVRRMEAYGILPDVSHLNRAGFWDVAEIAQGPFIASHSLSDTVYPHLRNLTDDQFDAIRDRGGLVGLNLCAGQLGEQSFEQIERHLDHFLCRGGEHIVAFGCDFDGTDLPEEWRGIAIMPTLYEYLYRKNYEESTLDRLFFSNCYDFFAKALTGFDKQQVNKVI
;
A
#
# COMPACT_ATOMS: atom_id res chain seq x y z
N MET A 1 16.10 0.42 -14.29
CA MET A 1 14.67 0.06 -14.19
C MET A 1 13.94 1.05 -13.28
N ARG A 2 12.65 1.27 -13.50
CA ARG A 2 11.77 2.05 -12.61
C ARG A 2 11.14 1.14 -11.56
N LEU A 3 10.80 1.66 -10.39
CA LEU A 3 10.10 0.91 -9.35
C LEU A 3 9.00 1.76 -8.71
N PHE A 4 7.80 1.20 -8.60
CA PHE A 4 6.71 1.72 -7.80
C PHE A 4 6.17 0.59 -6.92
N ASP A 5 6.46 0.64 -5.63
CA ASP A 5 6.05 -0.38 -4.66
C ASP A 5 4.93 0.15 -3.76
N LEU A 6 3.90 -0.67 -3.55
CA LEU A 6 2.64 -0.27 -2.91
C LEU A 6 2.64 -0.38 -1.37
N HIS A 7 3.72 -0.91 -0.75
CA HIS A 7 3.71 -1.06 0.71
C HIS A 7 5.09 -1.25 1.33
N CYS A 8 5.41 -0.42 2.32
CA CYS A 8 6.51 -0.66 3.26
C CYS A 8 6.26 0.01 4.61
N ASP A 9 6.82 -0.56 5.70
CA ASP A 9 6.73 -0.04 7.07
C ASP A 9 7.95 0.74 7.55
N THR A 10 8.88 1.02 6.66
CA THR A 10 10.17 1.65 6.96
C THR A 10 10.06 2.93 7.79
N LEU A 11 9.03 3.77 7.55
CA LEU A 11 8.83 4.99 8.33
C LEU A 11 8.50 4.74 9.80
N TYR A 12 7.78 3.64 10.10
CA TYR A 12 7.51 3.23 11.47
C TYR A 12 8.82 2.97 12.22
N ASP A 13 9.69 2.15 11.67
CA ASP A 13 10.96 1.80 12.29
C ASP A 13 11.92 3.00 12.37
N CYS A 14 11.98 3.83 11.34
CA CYS A 14 12.80 5.03 11.37
C CYS A 14 12.33 6.02 12.44
N CYS A 15 11.02 6.27 12.54
CA CYS A 15 10.48 7.23 13.51
C CYS A 15 10.51 6.75 14.95
N LEU A 16 10.17 5.48 15.21
CA LEU A 16 9.95 4.98 16.56
C LEU A 16 11.16 4.25 17.14
N LYS A 17 11.98 3.60 16.30
CA LYS A 17 13.18 2.86 16.70
C LYS A 17 14.47 3.63 16.41
N GLY A 18 14.39 4.80 15.72
CA GLY A 18 15.52 5.70 15.51
C GLY A 18 16.49 5.26 14.40
N HIS A 19 16.01 4.48 13.43
CA HIS A 19 16.81 4.17 12.24
C HIS A 19 16.91 5.37 11.31
N ASP A 20 18.04 5.51 10.60
CA ASP A 20 18.24 6.57 9.60
C ASP A 20 17.67 6.13 8.25
N LEU A 21 16.78 6.93 7.69
CA LEU A 21 16.20 6.66 6.37
C LEU A 21 17.22 6.81 5.24
N SER A 22 18.32 7.54 5.46
CA SER A 22 19.38 7.71 4.46
C SER A 22 20.14 6.42 4.20
N ARG A 23 20.50 5.71 5.27
CA ARG A 23 21.20 4.43 5.25
C ARG A 23 20.93 3.66 6.53
N ASN A 24 20.47 2.44 6.41
CA ASN A 24 20.13 1.58 7.54
C ASN A 24 20.34 0.10 7.23
N THR A 25 19.98 -0.76 8.18
CA THR A 25 20.00 -2.22 8.06
C THR A 25 18.61 -2.81 7.82
N LEU A 26 17.59 -1.95 7.66
CA LEU A 26 16.22 -2.32 7.30
C LEU A 26 16.13 -2.77 5.84
N HIS A 27 14.94 -3.13 5.38
CA HIS A 27 14.73 -3.56 3.99
C HIS A 27 14.83 -2.40 2.99
N LEU A 28 14.60 -1.15 3.41
CA LEU A 28 14.57 0.01 2.54
C LEU A 28 15.34 1.20 3.15
N ASP A 29 16.13 1.87 2.31
CA ASP A 29 16.72 3.18 2.55
C ASP A 29 16.96 3.94 1.24
N TRP A 30 17.28 5.23 1.35
CA TRP A 30 17.51 6.06 0.17
C TRP A 30 18.74 5.64 -0.64
N GLU A 31 19.82 5.17 -0.01
CA GLU A 31 21.03 4.77 -0.72
C GLU A 31 20.77 3.61 -1.69
N ARG A 32 19.92 2.65 -1.28
CA ARG A 32 19.51 1.52 -2.13
C ARG A 32 18.42 1.92 -3.11
N GLY A 33 17.41 2.69 -2.69
CA GLY A 33 16.28 3.10 -3.52
C GLY A 33 16.68 4.09 -4.63
N CYS A 34 17.63 5.00 -4.36
CA CYS A 34 18.13 5.95 -5.38
C CYS A 34 18.85 5.31 -6.58
N ARG A 35 19.02 3.99 -6.58
CA ARG A 35 19.58 3.24 -7.73
C ARG A 35 18.57 2.97 -8.83
N PHE A 36 17.28 3.16 -8.56
CA PHE A 36 16.24 3.08 -9.58
C PHE A 36 16.20 4.38 -10.40
N ASP A 37 15.92 4.26 -11.70
CA ASP A 37 15.82 5.41 -12.62
C ASP A 37 14.67 6.35 -12.23
N ASP A 38 13.58 5.77 -11.73
CA ASP A 38 12.44 6.44 -11.11
C ASP A 38 11.92 5.56 -9.97
N TRP A 39 11.74 6.15 -8.80
CA TRP A 39 11.35 5.42 -7.59
C TRP A 39 10.18 6.08 -6.89
N LEU A 40 9.06 5.35 -6.86
CA LEU A 40 7.87 5.70 -6.10
C LEU A 40 7.60 4.62 -5.05
N GLN A 41 7.23 5.03 -3.84
CA GLN A 41 7.04 4.12 -2.71
C GLN A 41 5.83 4.53 -1.89
N VAL A 42 4.95 3.59 -1.58
CA VAL A 42 3.93 3.78 -0.55
C VAL A 42 4.54 3.45 0.81
N PHE A 43 4.53 4.44 1.70
CA PHE A 43 5.00 4.33 3.08
C PHE A 43 3.80 4.19 4.01
N ALA A 44 3.66 3.04 4.61
CA ALA A 44 2.64 2.76 5.60
C ALA A 44 3.02 3.32 6.98
N VAL A 45 2.04 3.81 7.67
CA VAL A 45 2.09 4.17 9.08
C VAL A 45 1.29 3.10 9.82
N TRP A 46 2.01 2.06 10.23
CA TRP A 46 1.41 0.92 10.90
C TRP A 46 0.97 1.24 12.33
N THR A 47 -0.19 0.69 12.71
CA THR A 47 -0.72 0.76 14.07
C THR A 47 -1.06 -0.64 14.57
N PRO A 48 -0.33 -1.16 15.58
CA PRO A 48 -0.55 -2.51 16.11
C PRO A 48 -1.94 -2.65 16.74
N ASP A 49 -2.52 -3.87 16.67
CA ASP A 49 -3.85 -4.17 17.19
C ASP A 49 -4.05 -3.86 18.68
N ALA A 50 -2.99 -3.85 19.47
CA ALA A 50 -3.04 -3.51 20.89
C ALA A 50 -3.18 -2.00 21.15
N LEU A 51 -2.89 -1.14 20.16
CA LEU A 51 -2.93 0.31 20.31
C LEU A 51 -4.26 0.87 19.79
N ARG A 52 -4.97 1.62 20.63
CA ARG A 52 -6.32 2.13 20.33
C ARG A 52 -6.52 3.58 20.75
N GLY A 53 -7.59 4.18 20.22
CA GLY A 53 -8.05 5.51 20.59
C GLY A 53 -6.99 6.59 20.42
N GLU A 54 -6.95 7.56 21.34
CA GLU A 54 -6.02 8.69 21.27
C GLU A 54 -4.55 8.29 21.15
N ALA A 55 -4.13 7.19 21.79
CA ALA A 55 -2.74 6.71 21.70
C ALA A 55 -2.39 6.25 20.28
N ALA A 56 -3.30 5.57 19.59
CA ALA A 56 -3.14 5.17 18.19
C ALA A 56 -3.07 6.40 17.26
N TRP A 57 -3.96 7.36 17.46
CA TRP A 57 -3.95 8.62 16.73
C TRP A 57 -2.65 9.40 16.89
N GLN A 58 -2.18 9.58 18.13
CA GLN A 58 -0.95 10.32 18.39
C GLN A 58 0.30 9.63 17.81
N GLN A 59 0.34 8.30 17.84
CA GLN A 59 1.42 7.55 17.17
C GLN A 59 1.40 7.79 15.65
N ALA A 60 0.26 7.61 15.02
CA ALA A 60 0.12 7.80 13.58
C ALA A 60 0.49 9.24 13.17
N ARG A 61 -0.04 10.23 13.88
CA ARG A 61 0.28 11.64 13.66
C ARG A 61 1.77 11.94 13.80
N ARG A 62 2.43 11.36 14.80
CA ARG A 62 3.88 11.51 15.01
C ARG A 62 4.68 11.01 13.80
N ILE A 63 4.32 9.82 13.25
CA ILE A 63 5.03 9.24 12.11
C ILE A 63 4.75 10.05 10.83
N LEU A 64 3.52 10.53 10.61
CA LEU A 64 3.18 11.40 9.48
C LEU A 64 3.97 12.73 9.52
N LEU A 65 4.10 13.34 10.70
CA LEU A 65 4.91 14.54 10.86
C LEU A 65 6.40 14.27 10.63
N TYR A 66 6.89 13.13 11.11
CA TYR A 66 8.26 12.68 10.83
C TYR A 66 8.54 12.58 9.32
N ALA A 67 7.60 11.98 8.53
CA ALA A 67 7.73 11.94 7.07
C ALA A 67 7.84 13.34 6.45
N GLY A 68 7.03 14.30 6.92
CA GLY A 68 7.11 15.70 6.51
C GLY A 68 8.46 16.36 6.86
N ASP A 69 9.00 16.05 8.03
CA ASP A 69 10.33 16.52 8.45
C ASP A 69 11.45 15.95 7.58
N GLN A 70 11.37 14.66 7.18
CA GLN A 70 12.36 14.07 6.26
C GLN A 70 12.40 14.79 4.91
N VAL A 71 11.24 15.16 4.35
CA VAL A 71 11.17 15.97 3.13
C VAL A 71 11.78 17.37 3.33
N ARG A 72 11.54 17.99 4.48
CA ARG A 72 12.09 19.32 4.79
C ARG A 72 13.62 19.30 4.98
N ILE A 73 14.14 18.21 5.59
CA ILE A 73 15.59 18.06 5.87
C ILE A 73 16.35 17.66 4.60
N SER A 74 15.77 16.82 3.76
CA SER A 74 16.42 16.26 2.57
C SER A 74 15.50 16.31 1.34
N PRO A 75 15.12 17.52 0.87
CA PRO A 75 14.17 17.68 -0.23
C PRO A 75 14.72 17.15 -1.57
N GLU A 76 16.03 16.98 -1.69
CA GLU A 76 16.67 16.35 -2.84
C GLU A 76 16.51 14.83 -2.87
N ARG A 77 16.15 14.20 -1.74
CA ARG A 77 16.03 12.73 -1.59
C ARG A 77 14.61 12.24 -1.57
N MET A 78 13.68 13.04 -1.04
CA MET A 78 12.29 12.63 -0.89
C MET A 78 11.34 13.79 -1.18
N ARG A 79 10.21 13.48 -1.82
CA ARG A 79 9.01 14.32 -1.89
C ARG A 79 7.78 13.50 -1.49
N ILE A 80 6.75 14.16 -1.00
CA ILE A 80 5.46 13.52 -0.76
C ILE A 80 4.53 13.82 -1.93
N ILE A 81 3.94 12.76 -2.50
CA ILE A 81 2.96 12.83 -3.58
C ILE A 81 1.59 13.12 -2.98
N ARG A 82 1.07 14.32 -3.19
CA ARG A 82 -0.25 14.77 -2.70
C ARG A 82 -1.25 15.00 -3.82
N GLN A 83 -0.76 15.34 -4.99
CA GLN A 83 -1.53 15.71 -6.16
C GLN A 83 -0.84 15.20 -7.43
N ARG A 84 -1.52 15.31 -8.56
CA ARG A 84 -1.03 14.84 -9.85
C ARG A 84 0.32 15.44 -10.25
N ASP A 85 0.50 16.74 -10.07
CA ASP A 85 1.75 17.44 -10.44
C ASP A 85 2.97 16.92 -9.65
N ASP A 86 2.76 16.46 -8.42
CA ASP A 86 3.83 15.82 -7.63
C ASP A 86 4.25 14.48 -8.22
N LEU A 87 3.29 13.73 -8.80
CA LEU A 87 3.54 12.44 -9.44
C LEU A 87 4.31 12.62 -10.76
N ASP A 88 3.89 13.58 -11.58
CA ASP A 88 4.40 13.79 -12.94
C ASP A 88 5.80 14.43 -13.00
N ALA A 89 6.35 14.89 -11.88
CA ALA A 89 7.67 15.48 -11.80
C ALA A 89 8.76 14.40 -11.67
N PRO A 90 9.31 13.83 -12.77
CA PRO A 90 10.38 12.85 -12.68
C PRO A 90 11.61 13.52 -12.08
N ARG A 91 12.12 12.95 -11.00
CA ARG A 91 13.34 13.44 -10.35
C ARG A 91 14.25 12.24 -10.09
N PRO A 92 15.22 12.00 -10.96
CA PRO A 92 16.20 10.95 -10.78
C PRO A 92 16.82 11.03 -9.38
N HIS A 93 17.01 9.88 -8.77
CA HIS A 93 17.61 9.73 -7.43
C HIS A 93 16.79 10.33 -6.27
N GLN A 94 15.51 10.66 -6.49
CA GLN A 94 14.58 11.10 -5.46
C GLN A 94 13.43 10.11 -5.30
N CYS A 95 13.09 9.78 -4.05
CA CYS A 95 11.89 9.01 -3.75
C CYS A 95 10.63 9.87 -3.83
N GLY A 96 9.65 9.47 -4.63
CA GLY A 96 8.28 9.97 -4.53
C GLY A 96 7.50 9.12 -3.52
N GLY A 97 7.28 9.64 -2.31
CA GLY A 97 6.57 8.94 -1.24
C GLY A 97 5.07 9.20 -1.26
N ILE A 98 4.25 8.15 -1.24
CA ILE A 98 2.82 8.22 -0.98
C ILE A 98 2.60 7.75 0.46
N LEU A 99 1.87 8.52 1.26
CA LEU A 99 1.60 8.16 2.65
C LEU A 99 0.33 7.32 2.76
N ALA A 100 0.42 6.24 3.54
CA ALA A 100 -0.68 5.36 3.88
C ALA A 100 -0.82 5.20 5.39
N LEU A 101 -2.03 4.96 5.89
CA LEU A 101 -2.24 4.42 7.24
C LEU A 101 -2.47 2.91 7.11
N GLU A 102 -1.76 2.11 7.88
CA GLU A 102 -2.04 0.69 8.03
C GLU A 102 -2.69 0.41 9.38
N SER A 103 -3.95 0.11 9.35
CA SER A 103 -4.96 0.00 10.39
C SER A 103 -5.74 1.31 10.64
N GLY A 104 -7.05 1.26 10.38
CA GLY A 104 -8.00 2.32 10.71
C GLY A 104 -8.14 2.58 12.22
N ALA A 105 -7.51 1.78 13.09
CA ALA A 105 -7.36 2.08 14.51
C ALA A 105 -6.68 3.43 14.74
N SER A 106 -5.79 3.84 13.82
CA SER A 106 -5.12 5.14 13.84
C SER A 106 -6.09 6.33 13.72
N LEU A 107 -7.32 6.12 13.25
CA LEU A 107 -8.36 7.15 13.19
C LEU A 107 -9.09 7.32 14.53
N ALA A 108 -8.84 6.47 15.53
CA ALA A 108 -9.41 6.51 16.87
C ALA A 108 -10.96 6.56 16.92
N GLY A 109 -11.65 6.10 15.88
CA GLY A 109 -13.12 6.16 15.78
C GLY A 109 -13.69 7.54 15.46
N GLU A 110 -12.85 8.48 15.04
CA GLU A 110 -13.25 9.88 14.79
C GLU A 110 -13.16 10.19 13.28
N LEU A 111 -14.30 10.50 12.65
CA LEU A 111 -14.36 10.86 11.24
C LEU A 111 -13.58 12.14 10.90
N ALA A 112 -13.42 13.05 11.84
CA ALA A 112 -12.63 14.28 11.68
C ALA A 112 -11.15 13.97 11.41
N HIS A 113 -10.60 12.89 11.97
CA HIS A 113 -9.22 12.49 11.74
C HIS A 113 -8.95 12.14 10.27
N ILE A 114 -9.96 11.72 9.49
CA ILE A 114 -9.83 11.49 8.05
C ILE A 114 -9.47 12.80 7.32
N GLU A 115 -10.06 13.92 7.72
CA GLU A 115 -9.74 15.24 7.18
C GLU A 115 -8.30 15.66 7.52
N GLU A 116 -7.89 15.42 8.78
CA GLU A 116 -6.55 15.75 9.23
C GLU A 116 -5.46 14.93 8.50
N VAL A 117 -5.65 13.61 8.35
CA VAL A 117 -4.67 12.79 7.64
C VAL A 117 -4.65 13.10 6.13
N ALA A 118 -5.78 13.46 5.53
CA ALA A 118 -5.83 13.95 4.14
C ALA A 118 -5.00 15.24 3.98
N ALA A 119 -5.14 16.18 4.93
CA ALA A 119 -4.35 17.43 4.95
C ALA A 119 -2.84 17.15 5.16
N LEU A 120 -2.48 16.11 5.91
CA LEU A 120 -1.09 15.65 6.07
C LEU A 120 -0.55 14.92 4.82
N GLY A 121 -1.41 14.60 3.85
CA GLY A 121 -1.02 14.01 2.56
C GLY A 121 -1.24 12.51 2.45
N VAL A 122 -1.97 11.88 3.39
CA VAL A 122 -2.35 10.47 3.28
C VAL A 122 -3.26 10.25 2.07
N LYS A 123 -3.00 9.18 1.32
CA LYS A 123 -3.75 8.79 0.13
C LYS A 123 -4.36 7.39 0.19
N ILE A 124 -3.97 6.59 1.17
CA ILE A 124 -4.43 5.21 1.35
C ILE A 124 -4.72 5.00 2.84
N VAL A 125 -5.78 4.27 3.15
CA VAL A 125 -6.04 3.76 4.51
C VAL A 125 -6.45 2.30 4.45
N THR A 126 -5.59 1.43 4.97
CA THR A 126 -5.92 0.03 5.23
C THR A 126 -6.87 -0.05 6.42
N LEU A 127 -8.07 -0.58 6.22
CA LEU A 127 -9.17 -0.46 7.18
C LEU A 127 -8.90 -1.19 8.50
N THR A 128 -8.23 -2.33 8.45
CA THR A 128 -7.84 -3.09 9.64
C THR A 128 -6.40 -3.58 9.50
N TRP A 129 -5.75 -3.87 10.61
CA TRP A 129 -4.66 -4.84 10.61
C TRP A 129 -5.25 -6.23 10.87
N ASN A 130 -4.58 -7.12 11.59
CA ASN A 130 -4.98 -8.52 11.73
C ASN A 130 -6.18 -8.74 12.66
N GLY A 131 -6.38 -7.84 13.62
CA GLY A 131 -7.43 -7.92 14.64
C GLY A 131 -8.64 -7.04 14.37
N GLU A 132 -9.48 -6.91 15.38
CA GLU A 132 -10.64 -6.02 15.39
C GLU A 132 -10.20 -4.58 15.69
N ASN A 133 -10.83 -3.60 15.03
CA ASN A 133 -10.71 -2.18 15.37
C ASN A 133 -12.03 -1.44 15.20
N GLU A 134 -12.00 -0.11 15.20
CA GLU A 134 -13.19 0.74 15.08
C GLU A 134 -13.86 0.62 13.69
N CYS A 135 -13.09 0.29 12.62
CA CYS A 135 -13.62 0.11 11.27
C CYS A 135 -14.29 -1.26 11.07
N GLY A 136 -13.75 -2.33 11.67
CA GLY A 136 -14.22 -3.69 11.41
C GLY A 136 -13.31 -4.75 11.99
N TYR A 137 -13.18 -5.86 11.27
CA TYR A 137 -12.50 -7.05 11.71
C TYR A 137 -11.41 -7.48 10.71
N GLY A 138 -10.20 -7.63 11.21
CA GLY A 138 -9.10 -8.18 10.43
C GLY A 138 -9.28 -9.69 10.18
N CYS A 139 -8.58 -10.20 9.19
CA CYS A 139 -8.73 -11.59 8.72
C CYS A 139 -8.35 -12.65 9.77
N LEU A 140 -7.53 -12.29 10.77
CA LEU A 140 -7.08 -13.23 11.81
C LEU A 140 -7.95 -13.21 13.08
N CYS A 141 -8.93 -12.32 13.20
CA CYS A 141 -9.80 -12.31 14.40
C CYS A 141 -10.96 -13.30 14.35
N GLY A 142 -11.10 -14.08 13.27
CA GLY A 142 -12.09 -15.15 13.16
C GLY A 142 -13.55 -14.67 13.12
N SER A 143 -13.81 -13.42 12.78
CA SER A 143 -15.16 -12.88 12.67
C SER A 143 -15.71 -13.00 11.24
N ASP A 144 -16.96 -13.43 11.14
CA ASP A 144 -17.74 -13.39 9.89
C ASP A 144 -18.57 -12.10 9.75
N ILE A 145 -18.41 -11.16 10.69
CA ILE A 145 -19.08 -9.85 10.68
C ILE A 145 -18.24 -8.90 9.82
N GLY A 146 -18.90 -8.12 8.97
CA GLY A 146 -18.27 -7.13 8.09
C GLY A 146 -17.86 -5.85 8.79
N LEU A 147 -17.91 -4.72 8.06
CA LEU A 147 -17.56 -3.41 8.60
C LEU A 147 -18.54 -2.97 9.69
N LYS A 148 -18.00 -2.34 10.72
CA LYS A 148 -18.79 -1.60 11.71
C LYS A 148 -19.36 -0.32 11.10
N ASP A 149 -20.33 0.31 11.78
CA ASP A 149 -20.94 1.56 11.33
C ASP A 149 -19.92 2.66 11.10
N PHE A 150 -18.92 2.77 11.97
CA PHE A 150 -17.81 3.70 11.77
C PHE A 150 -17.03 3.36 10.48
N GLY A 151 -16.68 2.11 10.25
CA GLY A 151 -15.95 1.68 9.05
C GLY A 151 -16.70 2.02 7.76
N LYS A 152 -18.02 1.80 7.73
CA LYS A 152 -18.87 2.15 6.58
C LYS A 152 -18.91 3.67 6.33
N GLN A 153 -18.96 4.46 7.38
CA GLN A 153 -18.89 5.93 7.29
C GLN A 153 -17.48 6.39 6.88
N ALA A 154 -16.43 5.75 7.43
CA ALA A 154 -15.05 6.04 7.13
C ALA A 154 -14.73 5.84 5.64
N VAL A 155 -15.16 4.72 5.02
CA VAL A 155 -14.97 4.47 3.58
C VAL A 155 -15.55 5.62 2.74
N ARG A 156 -16.80 6.01 2.99
CA ARG A 156 -17.42 7.13 2.27
C ARG A 156 -16.71 8.47 2.50
N ARG A 157 -16.22 8.68 3.73
CA ARG A 157 -15.50 9.91 4.07
C ARG A 157 -14.13 9.95 3.44
N MET A 158 -13.39 8.82 3.40
CA MET A 158 -12.12 8.67 2.70
C MET A 158 -12.25 9.07 1.23
N GLU A 159 -13.22 8.51 0.50
CA GLU A 159 -13.46 8.84 -0.90
C GLU A 159 -13.73 10.34 -1.09
N ALA A 160 -14.49 10.95 -0.19
CA ALA A 160 -14.79 12.39 -0.24
C ALA A 160 -13.55 13.28 -0.05
N TYR A 161 -12.51 12.77 0.60
CA TYR A 161 -11.22 13.47 0.82
C TYR A 161 -10.08 12.96 -0.05
N GLY A 162 -10.38 12.13 -1.03
CA GLY A 162 -9.39 11.62 -1.95
C GLY A 162 -8.42 10.62 -1.33
N ILE A 163 -8.92 9.80 -0.42
CA ILE A 163 -8.19 8.69 0.19
C ILE A 163 -8.78 7.39 -0.33
N LEU A 164 -7.93 6.48 -0.77
CA LEU A 164 -8.30 5.14 -1.26
C LEU A 164 -8.51 4.19 -0.08
N PRO A 165 -9.64 3.47 -0.04
CA PRO A 165 -9.77 2.34 0.87
C PRO A 165 -8.85 1.19 0.43
N ASP A 166 -8.12 0.61 1.39
CA ASP A 166 -7.30 -0.57 1.19
C ASP A 166 -7.89 -1.74 1.99
N VAL A 167 -8.11 -2.86 1.31
CA VAL A 167 -8.72 -4.07 1.86
C VAL A 167 -7.71 -5.13 2.28
N SER A 168 -6.41 -4.86 2.17
CA SER A 168 -5.39 -5.73 2.77
C SER A 168 -5.69 -5.90 4.26
N HIS A 169 -5.45 -7.07 4.82
CA HIS A 169 -5.78 -7.46 6.19
C HIS A 169 -7.28 -7.60 6.54
N LEU A 170 -8.19 -7.05 5.76
CA LEU A 170 -9.62 -7.10 6.07
C LEU A 170 -10.17 -8.53 5.96
N ASN A 171 -11.10 -8.91 6.83
CA ASN A 171 -11.79 -10.19 6.69
C ASN A 171 -12.70 -10.21 5.45
N ARG A 172 -13.14 -11.41 5.05
CA ARG A 172 -13.92 -11.59 3.81
C ARG A 172 -15.26 -10.84 3.84
N ALA A 173 -15.94 -10.81 4.97
CA ALA A 173 -17.21 -10.09 5.09
C ALA A 173 -17.01 -8.57 4.94
N GLY A 174 -15.99 -8.02 5.61
CA GLY A 174 -15.63 -6.60 5.47
C GLY A 174 -15.20 -6.21 4.05
N PHE A 175 -14.50 -7.12 3.35
CA PHE A 175 -14.16 -6.91 1.94
C PHE A 175 -15.42 -6.68 1.09
N TRP A 176 -16.45 -7.52 1.24
CA TRP A 176 -17.68 -7.39 0.46
C TRP A 176 -18.49 -6.16 0.85
N ASP A 177 -18.46 -5.74 2.13
CA ASP A 177 -19.03 -4.46 2.54
C ASP A 177 -18.34 -3.30 1.82
N VAL A 178 -16.99 -3.30 1.71
CA VAL A 178 -16.27 -2.27 0.94
C VAL A 178 -16.66 -2.31 -0.54
N ALA A 179 -16.68 -3.49 -1.14
CA ALA A 179 -17.05 -3.67 -2.55
C ALA A 179 -18.48 -3.17 -2.85
N GLU A 180 -19.41 -3.26 -1.88
CA GLU A 180 -20.78 -2.75 -2.01
C GLU A 180 -20.85 -1.22 -1.85
N ILE A 181 -20.15 -0.64 -0.86
CA ILE A 181 -20.35 0.76 -0.48
C ILE A 181 -19.41 1.74 -1.17
N ALA A 182 -18.22 1.30 -1.63
CA ALA A 182 -17.28 2.16 -2.32
C ALA A 182 -17.84 2.62 -3.67
N GLN A 183 -17.74 3.91 -3.95
CA GLN A 183 -18.18 4.51 -5.21
C GLN A 183 -17.06 4.52 -6.26
N GLY A 184 -15.80 4.65 -5.81
CA GLY A 184 -14.60 4.62 -6.61
C GLY A 184 -13.85 3.28 -6.53
N PRO A 185 -12.63 3.24 -7.05
CA PRO A 185 -11.75 2.09 -6.89
C PRO A 185 -11.28 1.94 -5.45
N PHE A 186 -11.03 0.68 -5.05
CA PHE A 186 -10.34 0.32 -3.82
C PHE A 186 -9.20 -0.64 -4.15
N ILE A 187 -8.24 -0.79 -3.26
CA ILE A 187 -7.02 -1.55 -3.53
C ILE A 187 -6.79 -2.65 -2.50
N ALA A 188 -5.96 -3.64 -2.86
CA ALA A 188 -5.28 -4.51 -1.93
C ALA A 188 -3.78 -4.23 -2.05
N SER A 189 -3.25 -3.37 -1.18
CA SER A 189 -1.87 -2.85 -1.30
C SER A 189 -0.82 -3.94 -1.24
N HIS A 190 -1.05 -5.05 -0.48
CA HIS A 190 -0.12 -6.15 -0.29
C HIS A 190 -0.87 -7.46 -0.01
N SER A 191 -1.28 -8.18 -1.07
CA SER A 191 -2.06 -9.42 -0.98
C SER A 191 -1.72 -10.39 -2.12
N LEU A 192 -1.86 -11.68 -1.86
CA LEU A 192 -1.55 -12.76 -2.79
C LEU A 192 -2.82 -13.57 -3.14
N SER A 193 -2.69 -14.64 -3.92
CA SER A 193 -3.81 -15.49 -4.31
C SER A 193 -4.04 -16.64 -3.34
N ASP A 194 -5.27 -16.77 -2.83
CA ASP A 194 -5.74 -17.90 -1.99
C ASP A 194 -5.78 -19.22 -2.78
N THR A 195 -6.00 -19.13 -4.09
CA THR A 195 -5.98 -20.32 -4.99
C THR A 195 -4.59 -20.91 -5.15
N VAL A 196 -3.54 -20.06 -5.17
CA VAL A 196 -2.15 -20.53 -5.28
C VAL A 196 -1.62 -21.05 -3.95
N TYR A 197 -1.90 -20.32 -2.87
CA TYR A 197 -1.58 -20.75 -1.52
C TYR A 197 -2.71 -20.34 -0.55
N PRO A 198 -3.47 -21.30 0.00
CA PRO A 198 -4.58 -21.00 0.89
C PRO A 198 -4.13 -20.29 2.16
N HIS A 199 -4.55 -19.05 2.33
CA HIS A 199 -4.27 -18.25 3.52
C HIS A 199 -5.32 -17.17 3.72
N LEU A 200 -5.70 -16.87 4.96
CA LEU A 200 -6.77 -15.89 5.28
C LEU A 200 -6.46 -14.46 4.79
N ARG A 201 -5.19 -14.13 4.63
CA ARG A 201 -4.72 -12.84 4.10
C ARG A 201 -4.73 -12.76 2.58
N ASN A 202 -4.84 -13.91 1.90
CA ASN A 202 -4.82 -13.98 0.45
C ASN A 202 -6.22 -13.75 -0.13
N LEU A 203 -6.28 -13.14 -1.31
CA LEU A 203 -7.52 -12.86 -2.03
C LEU A 203 -8.07 -14.13 -2.66
N THR A 204 -9.36 -14.36 -2.50
CA THR A 204 -10.06 -15.31 -3.36
C THR A 204 -10.15 -14.78 -4.79
N ASP A 205 -10.42 -15.65 -5.75
CA ASP A 205 -10.59 -15.27 -7.14
C ASP A 205 -11.70 -14.24 -7.32
N ASP A 206 -12.82 -14.39 -6.62
CA ASP A 206 -13.95 -13.45 -6.67
C ASP A 206 -13.56 -12.08 -6.08
N GLN A 207 -12.74 -12.05 -5.04
CA GLN A 207 -12.23 -10.80 -4.47
C GLN A 207 -11.26 -10.09 -5.43
N PHE A 208 -10.37 -10.84 -6.06
CA PHE A 208 -9.49 -10.29 -7.09
C PHE A 208 -10.30 -9.71 -8.26
N ASP A 209 -11.29 -10.44 -8.76
CA ASP A 209 -12.16 -9.98 -9.85
C ASP A 209 -12.92 -8.71 -9.46
N ALA A 210 -13.43 -8.62 -8.22
CA ALA A 210 -14.11 -7.42 -7.74
C ALA A 210 -13.20 -6.19 -7.71
N ILE A 211 -11.92 -6.34 -7.31
CA ILE A 211 -10.93 -5.24 -7.36
C ILE A 211 -10.65 -4.86 -8.82
N ARG A 212 -10.42 -5.85 -9.69
CA ARG A 212 -10.19 -5.63 -11.13
C ARG A 212 -11.34 -4.89 -11.79
N ASP A 213 -12.55 -5.36 -11.60
CA ASP A 213 -13.74 -4.82 -12.25
C ASP A 213 -14.09 -3.40 -11.76
N ARG A 214 -13.60 -3.05 -10.55
CA ARG A 214 -13.70 -1.70 -10.01
C ARG A 214 -12.51 -0.80 -10.42
N GLY A 215 -11.57 -1.34 -11.21
CA GLY A 215 -10.37 -0.62 -11.64
C GLY A 215 -9.40 -0.29 -10.51
N GLY A 216 -9.33 -1.16 -9.51
CA GLY A 216 -8.41 -1.06 -8.38
C GLY A 216 -7.00 -1.57 -8.70
N LEU A 217 -6.17 -1.75 -7.65
CA LEU A 217 -4.82 -2.34 -7.73
C LEU A 217 -4.67 -3.50 -6.74
N VAL A 218 -3.80 -4.45 -7.09
CA VAL A 218 -3.37 -5.54 -6.21
C VAL A 218 -1.84 -5.57 -6.17
N GLY A 219 -1.25 -5.37 -5.00
CA GLY A 219 0.18 -5.48 -4.74
C GLY A 219 0.56 -6.91 -4.33
N LEU A 220 1.51 -7.52 -5.05
CA LEU A 220 2.12 -8.79 -4.68
C LEU A 220 3.02 -8.61 -3.47
N ASN A 221 2.75 -9.35 -2.41
CA ASN A 221 3.44 -9.34 -1.13
C ASN A 221 4.58 -10.38 -1.11
N LEU A 222 5.59 -10.19 -0.28
CA LEU A 222 6.73 -11.09 -0.13
C LEU A 222 6.73 -11.87 1.20
N CYS A 223 5.67 -11.76 2.00
CA CYS A 223 5.53 -12.42 3.28
C CYS A 223 5.47 -13.95 3.14
N ALA A 224 6.38 -14.66 3.82
CA ALA A 224 6.47 -16.13 3.80
C ALA A 224 5.15 -16.81 4.12
N GLY A 225 4.44 -16.32 5.15
CA GLY A 225 3.17 -16.91 5.61
C GLY A 225 2.06 -16.86 4.57
N GLN A 226 2.11 -15.91 3.65
CA GLN A 226 1.11 -15.70 2.60
C GLN A 226 1.56 -16.25 1.25
N LEU A 227 2.86 -16.20 1.00
CA LEU A 227 3.48 -16.69 -0.23
C LEU A 227 3.51 -18.23 -0.27
N GLY A 228 3.65 -18.87 0.90
CA GLY A 228 3.83 -20.29 1.07
C GLY A 228 5.31 -20.66 1.16
N GLU A 229 6.08 -20.33 0.15
CA GLU A 229 7.54 -20.47 0.11
C GLU A 229 8.16 -19.16 -0.38
N GLN A 230 9.17 -18.65 0.30
CA GLN A 230 9.91 -17.45 -0.14
C GLN A 230 10.88 -17.82 -1.25
N SER A 231 10.34 -17.97 -2.46
CA SER A 231 11.09 -18.25 -3.70
C SER A 231 10.54 -17.40 -4.85
N PHE A 232 11.37 -17.14 -5.87
CA PHE A 232 10.92 -16.42 -7.06
C PHE A 232 9.91 -17.23 -7.85
N GLU A 233 10.03 -18.55 -7.83
CA GLU A 233 9.07 -19.48 -8.44
C GLU A 233 7.68 -19.34 -7.81
N GLN A 234 7.62 -19.12 -6.53
CA GLN A 234 6.34 -18.96 -5.86
C GLN A 234 5.72 -17.58 -6.13
N ILE A 235 6.54 -16.53 -6.18
CA ILE A 235 6.10 -15.20 -6.63
C ILE A 235 5.55 -15.28 -8.06
N GLU A 236 6.27 -15.96 -8.98
CA GLU A 236 5.85 -16.19 -10.35
C GLU A 236 4.49 -16.91 -10.43
N ARG A 237 4.24 -17.93 -9.60
CA ARG A 237 2.94 -18.63 -9.58
C ARG A 237 1.77 -17.73 -9.18
N HIS A 238 1.95 -16.88 -8.16
CA HIS A 238 0.93 -15.91 -7.77
C HIS A 238 0.70 -14.87 -8.87
N LEU A 239 1.77 -14.38 -9.49
CA LEU A 239 1.71 -13.45 -10.62
C LEU A 239 0.95 -14.06 -11.80
N ASP A 240 1.34 -15.26 -12.25
CA ASP A 240 0.71 -15.96 -13.37
C ASP A 240 -0.79 -16.16 -13.14
N HIS A 241 -1.16 -16.56 -11.92
CA HIS A 241 -2.55 -16.75 -11.57
C HIS A 241 -3.36 -15.46 -11.74
N PHE A 242 -2.85 -14.33 -11.25
CA PHE A 242 -3.51 -13.04 -11.40
C PHE A 242 -3.51 -12.55 -12.86
N LEU A 243 -2.42 -12.77 -13.61
CA LEU A 243 -2.38 -12.44 -15.04
C LEU A 243 -3.40 -13.24 -15.84
N CYS A 244 -3.53 -14.56 -15.58
CA CYS A 244 -4.56 -15.41 -16.20
C CYS A 244 -5.99 -14.94 -15.90
N ARG A 245 -6.21 -14.19 -14.83
CA ARG A 245 -7.50 -13.58 -14.47
C ARG A 245 -7.66 -12.14 -15.00
N GLY A 246 -6.84 -11.72 -15.94
CA GLY A 246 -6.91 -10.37 -16.54
C GLY A 246 -6.26 -9.29 -15.67
N GLY A 247 -5.30 -9.65 -14.83
CA GLY A 247 -4.59 -8.74 -13.93
C GLY A 247 -3.51 -7.88 -14.57
N GLU A 248 -3.31 -7.95 -15.88
CA GLU A 248 -2.21 -7.30 -16.60
C GLU A 248 -2.05 -5.80 -16.29
N HIS A 249 -3.16 -5.10 -16.04
CA HIS A 249 -3.19 -3.65 -15.81
C HIS A 249 -3.45 -3.24 -14.34
N ILE A 250 -3.53 -4.21 -13.42
CA ILE A 250 -3.87 -3.95 -12.02
C ILE A 250 -2.93 -4.61 -11.01
N VAL A 251 -2.08 -5.55 -11.46
CA VAL A 251 -1.11 -6.21 -10.57
C VAL A 251 0.17 -5.40 -10.53
N ALA A 252 0.71 -5.22 -9.33
CA ALA A 252 1.95 -4.54 -9.04
C ALA A 252 2.69 -5.24 -7.89
N PHE A 253 3.78 -4.69 -7.40
CA PHE A 253 4.40 -5.11 -6.14
C PHE A 253 3.89 -4.26 -4.98
N GLY A 254 3.66 -4.91 -3.83
CA GLY A 254 3.45 -4.32 -2.52
C GLY A 254 4.21 -5.19 -1.54
N CYS A 255 5.53 -5.02 -1.55
CA CYS A 255 6.50 -6.00 -1.05
C CYS A 255 6.42 -6.24 0.47
N ASP A 256 5.78 -5.33 1.21
CA ASP A 256 5.70 -5.39 2.66
C ASP A 256 7.09 -5.28 3.32
N PHE A 257 7.96 -4.43 2.72
CA PHE A 257 9.29 -4.18 3.26
C PHE A 257 9.20 -3.62 4.68
N ASP A 258 9.99 -4.21 5.58
CA ASP A 258 10.03 -3.90 7.01
C ASP A 258 8.75 -4.28 7.80
N GLY A 259 7.67 -4.71 7.13
CA GLY A 259 6.47 -5.28 7.75
C GLY A 259 6.52 -6.82 7.84
N THR A 260 7.42 -7.47 7.09
CA THR A 260 7.61 -8.92 7.11
C THR A 260 9.09 -9.29 7.13
N ASP A 261 9.40 -10.52 7.57
CA ASP A 261 10.76 -11.08 7.48
C ASP A 261 11.03 -11.53 6.05
N LEU A 262 12.22 -11.19 5.55
CA LEU A 262 12.73 -11.63 4.25
C LEU A 262 13.99 -12.47 4.41
N PRO A 263 14.27 -13.42 3.48
CA PRO A 263 15.56 -14.09 3.43
C PRO A 263 16.72 -13.09 3.37
N GLU A 264 17.81 -13.35 4.08
CA GLU A 264 18.94 -12.42 4.15
C GLU A 264 19.51 -12.09 2.77
N GLU A 265 19.51 -13.06 1.86
CA GLU A 265 19.97 -12.91 0.48
C GLU A 265 19.10 -11.97 -0.37
N TRP A 266 17.85 -11.72 0.01
CA TRP A 266 16.97 -10.79 -0.73
C TRP A 266 17.30 -9.33 -0.45
N ARG A 267 17.85 -9.01 0.73
CA ARG A 267 18.34 -7.67 1.10
C ARG A 267 17.35 -6.53 0.86
N GLY A 268 16.05 -6.77 1.10
CA GLY A 268 14.99 -5.78 0.96
C GLY A 268 14.87 -5.27 -0.47
N ILE A 269 14.71 -3.97 -0.67
CA ILE A 269 14.48 -3.34 -1.98
C ILE A 269 15.56 -3.67 -3.04
N ALA A 270 16.76 -4.06 -2.61
CA ALA A 270 17.84 -4.45 -3.52
C ALA A 270 17.57 -5.75 -4.28
N ILE A 271 16.55 -6.55 -3.89
CA ILE A 271 16.14 -7.77 -4.60
C ILE A 271 15.40 -7.47 -5.91
N MET A 272 14.76 -6.31 -6.04
CA MET A 272 13.85 -6.00 -7.14
C MET A 272 14.49 -6.12 -8.53
N PRO A 273 15.75 -5.66 -8.77
CA PRO A 273 16.43 -5.90 -10.05
C PRO A 273 16.69 -7.38 -10.34
N THR A 274 16.96 -8.19 -9.31
CA THR A 274 17.19 -9.64 -9.48
C THR A 274 15.88 -10.36 -9.80
N LEU A 275 14.79 -9.97 -9.17
CA LEU A 275 13.45 -10.48 -9.48
C LEU A 275 13.00 -10.08 -10.90
N TYR A 276 13.29 -8.84 -11.31
CA TYR A 276 13.05 -8.39 -12.69
C TYR A 276 13.78 -9.27 -13.71
N GLU A 277 15.07 -9.48 -13.49
CA GLU A 277 15.91 -10.34 -14.37
C GLU A 277 15.43 -11.80 -14.39
N TYR A 278 14.99 -12.33 -13.23
CA TYR A 278 14.41 -13.67 -13.16
C TYR A 278 13.18 -13.79 -14.05
N LEU A 279 12.22 -12.86 -13.92
CA LEU A 279 10.99 -12.87 -14.73
C LEU A 279 11.29 -12.63 -16.23
N TYR A 280 12.25 -11.76 -16.54
CA TYR A 280 12.69 -11.55 -17.93
C TYR A 280 13.22 -12.86 -18.56
N ARG A 281 14.02 -13.64 -17.82
CA ARG A 281 14.51 -14.95 -18.26
C ARG A 281 13.41 -16.01 -18.37
N LYS A 282 12.29 -15.82 -17.71
CA LYS A 282 11.07 -16.64 -17.85
C LYS A 282 10.20 -16.24 -19.05
N ASN A 283 10.69 -15.34 -19.89
CA ASN A 283 10.08 -14.83 -21.12
C ASN A 283 8.84 -13.96 -20.88
N TYR A 284 8.76 -13.27 -19.73
CA TYR A 284 7.80 -12.16 -19.60
C TYR A 284 8.20 -11.02 -20.53
N GLU A 285 7.25 -10.46 -21.27
CA GLU A 285 7.48 -9.32 -22.14
C GLU A 285 7.94 -8.10 -21.33
N GLU A 286 8.89 -7.32 -21.86
CA GLU A 286 9.37 -6.10 -21.17
C GLU A 286 8.24 -5.13 -20.83
N SER A 287 7.21 -5.05 -21.68
CA SER A 287 6.02 -4.26 -21.45
C SER A 287 5.20 -4.74 -20.24
N THR A 288 5.14 -6.05 -20.00
CA THR A 288 4.49 -6.65 -18.83
C THR A 288 5.30 -6.38 -17.56
N LEU A 289 6.63 -6.50 -17.64
CA LEU A 289 7.52 -6.18 -16.53
C LEU A 289 7.46 -4.70 -16.18
N ASP A 290 7.48 -3.79 -17.16
CA ASP A 290 7.32 -2.37 -16.89
C ASP A 290 5.98 -2.04 -16.20
N ARG A 291 4.88 -2.70 -16.63
CA ARG A 291 3.59 -2.56 -15.96
C ARG A 291 3.65 -3.04 -14.51
N LEU A 292 4.16 -4.23 -14.29
CA LEU A 292 4.22 -4.86 -12.97
C LEU A 292 5.07 -4.05 -11.97
N PHE A 293 6.24 -3.58 -12.42
CA PHE A 293 7.19 -2.90 -11.54
C PHE A 293 6.92 -1.39 -11.40
N PHE A 294 6.14 -0.78 -12.32
CA PHE A 294 5.94 0.67 -12.29
C PHE A 294 4.62 1.15 -12.86
N SER A 295 4.33 0.87 -14.14
CA SER A 295 3.32 1.64 -14.88
C SER A 295 1.90 1.39 -14.41
N ASN A 296 1.54 0.19 -13.90
CA ASN A 296 0.20 -0.06 -13.35
C ASN A 296 -0.10 0.86 -12.17
N CYS A 297 0.84 0.99 -11.22
CA CYS A 297 0.70 1.91 -10.10
C CYS A 297 0.67 3.36 -10.56
N TYR A 298 1.60 3.74 -11.44
CA TYR A 298 1.69 5.11 -11.94
C TYR A 298 0.39 5.56 -12.62
N ASP A 299 -0.14 4.76 -13.54
CA ASP A 299 -1.36 5.08 -14.29
C ASP A 299 -2.60 5.13 -13.37
N PHE A 300 -2.65 4.23 -12.38
CA PHE A 300 -3.71 4.23 -11.39
C PHE A 300 -3.70 5.50 -10.55
N PHE A 301 -2.56 5.84 -9.92
CA PHE A 301 -2.45 7.04 -9.09
C PHE A 301 -2.59 8.32 -9.92
N ALA A 302 -2.14 8.32 -11.17
CA ALA A 302 -2.33 9.42 -12.09
C ALA A 302 -3.81 9.75 -12.31
N LYS A 303 -4.66 8.73 -12.43
CA LYS A 303 -6.12 8.89 -12.55
C LYS A 303 -6.76 9.27 -11.21
N ALA A 304 -6.40 8.56 -10.15
CA ALA A 304 -6.94 8.79 -8.82
C ALA A 304 -6.69 10.23 -8.34
N LEU A 305 -5.45 10.71 -8.41
CA LEU A 305 -5.08 12.06 -7.98
C LEU A 305 -5.78 13.16 -8.77
N THR A 306 -6.00 12.99 -10.09
CA THR A 306 -6.75 13.96 -10.91
C THR A 306 -8.23 14.05 -10.51
N GLY A 307 -8.85 12.94 -10.09
CA GLY A 307 -10.21 12.93 -9.58
C GLY A 307 -10.37 13.69 -8.26
N PHE A 308 -9.35 13.66 -7.43
CA PHE A 308 -9.34 14.29 -6.11
C PHE A 308 -9.22 15.83 -6.17
N ASP A 309 -8.42 16.36 -7.09
CA ASP A 309 -8.26 17.82 -7.27
C ASP A 309 -9.59 18.51 -7.58
N LYS A 310 -10.47 17.87 -8.38
CA LYS A 310 -11.78 18.39 -8.71
C LYS A 310 -12.76 18.42 -7.53
N GLN A 311 -12.60 17.50 -6.56
CA GLN A 311 -13.49 17.44 -5.40
C GLN A 311 -13.10 18.45 -4.31
N GLN A 312 -11.84 18.79 -4.15
CA GLN A 312 -11.37 19.78 -3.18
C GLN A 312 -11.77 21.21 -3.59
N VAL A 313 -11.68 21.55 -4.88
CA VAL A 313 -12.07 22.87 -5.40
C VAL A 313 -13.55 23.15 -5.16
N ASN A 314 -14.42 22.15 -5.24
CA ASN A 314 -15.88 22.32 -5.06
C ASN A 314 -16.34 22.40 -3.58
N LYS A 315 -15.44 22.21 -2.60
CA LYS A 315 -15.76 22.26 -1.17
C LYS A 315 -15.27 23.53 -0.46
N VAL A 316 -14.47 24.36 -1.16
CA VAL A 316 -13.94 25.63 -0.64
C VAL A 316 -14.73 26.83 -1.21
N ILE A 317 -15.69 26.58 -2.10
CA ILE A 317 -16.69 27.54 -2.58
C ILE A 317 -18.03 27.20 -1.92
#